data_1f56a6aed0fa95ec75385647b43e685e
#
_entry.id   1f56a6aed0fa95ec75385647b43e685e
#
_cell.length_a   1.000
_cell.length_b   1.000
_cell.length_c   1.000
_cell.angle_alpha   90.00
_cell.angle_beta   90.00
_cell.angle_gamma   90.00
#
_symmetry.space_group_name_H-M   'P 1'
#
loop_
_entity.id
_entity.type
_entity.pdbx_description
1 polymer ?
#
loop_
_entity_poly.entity_id
_entity_poly.type
_entity_poly.pdbx_seq_one_letter_code
_entity_poly.pdbx_strand_id
1 'polypeptide(L)'
;MEEWADFFIAPDDESAAAVKGVSPRPAFKIVPVGIYDPADAVVDWESLFAGDSPQELMRAGEPQVLTEITNDGCYVFVISERLQALLATEDPLRLEDVARKWSHLRWADGEFVEEGEAVSHLAELASLARTATAQGARLYCSVR
;
A
#
# COMPACT_ATOMS: atom_id res chain seq x y z
N MET A 1 -6.08 -14.99 15.49
CA MET A 1 -6.87 -14.61 14.31
C MET A 1 -5.93 -13.97 13.30
N GLU A 2 -5.99 -14.42 12.07
CA GLU A 2 -5.16 -13.85 11.02
C GLU A 2 -5.72 -12.49 10.61
N GLU A 3 -4.83 -11.50 10.56
CA GLU A 3 -5.18 -10.22 9.97
C GLU A 3 -5.08 -10.35 8.46
N TRP A 4 -6.12 -9.92 7.78
CA TRP A 4 -6.17 -9.93 6.33
C TRP A 4 -6.09 -8.50 5.83
N ALA A 5 -5.23 -8.27 4.84
CA ALA A 5 -5.14 -6.98 4.20
C ALA A 5 -4.96 -7.15 2.70
N ASP A 6 -5.59 -6.27 1.93
CA ASP A 6 -5.50 -6.27 0.48
C ASP A 6 -5.38 -4.84 -0.03
N PHE A 7 -4.48 -4.63 -0.99
CA PHE A 7 -4.49 -3.43 -1.82
C PHE A 7 -5.52 -3.62 -2.93
N PHE A 8 -6.27 -2.59 -3.25
CA PHE A 8 -7.32 -2.67 -4.27
C PHE A 8 -7.55 -1.34 -4.96
N ILE A 9 -8.21 -1.40 -6.11
CA ILE A 9 -8.60 -0.23 -6.89
C ILE A 9 -10.08 0.04 -6.64
N ALA A 10 -10.43 1.30 -6.37
CA ALA A 10 -11.84 1.72 -6.32
C ALA A 10 -11.98 3.08 -7.01
N PRO A 11 -13.18 3.41 -7.53
CA PRO A 11 -13.39 4.66 -8.26
C PRO A 11 -13.36 5.89 -7.36
N ASP A 12 -13.71 5.75 -6.08
CA ASP A 12 -13.77 6.86 -5.13
C ASP A 12 -13.67 6.37 -3.69
N ASP A 13 -13.51 7.33 -2.78
CA ASP A 13 -13.33 7.05 -1.35
C ASP A 13 -14.56 6.37 -0.73
N GLU A 14 -15.75 6.74 -1.17
CA GLU A 14 -17.00 6.16 -0.66
C GLU A 14 -17.09 4.67 -0.98
N SER A 15 -16.82 4.30 -2.23
CA SER A 15 -16.79 2.89 -2.65
C SER A 15 -15.72 2.10 -1.91
N ALA A 16 -14.54 2.70 -1.69
CA ALA A 16 -13.46 2.07 -0.95
C ALA A 16 -13.83 1.86 0.52
N ALA A 17 -14.38 2.88 1.18
CA ALA A 17 -14.76 2.80 2.58
C ALA A 17 -15.85 1.74 2.83
N ALA A 18 -16.69 1.49 1.85
CA ALA A 18 -17.79 0.52 1.94
C ALA A 18 -17.31 -0.93 2.15
N VAL A 19 -16.03 -1.25 1.85
CA VAL A 19 -15.49 -2.60 2.05
C VAL A 19 -14.93 -2.83 3.45
N LYS A 20 -15.04 -1.86 4.36
CA LYS A 20 -14.53 -2.01 5.72
C LYS A 20 -15.07 -3.29 6.37
N GLY A 21 -14.14 -4.15 6.86
CA GLY A 21 -14.51 -5.39 7.54
C GLY A 21 -14.94 -6.53 6.63
N VAL A 22 -15.03 -6.29 5.31
CA VAL A 22 -15.34 -7.33 4.33
C VAL A 22 -14.24 -7.39 3.28
N SER A 23 -14.20 -8.49 2.51
CA SER A 23 -13.24 -8.59 1.43
C SER A 23 -13.59 -7.65 0.29
N PRO A 24 -12.63 -6.91 -0.30
CA PRO A 24 -12.88 -6.17 -1.53
C PRO A 24 -13.14 -7.07 -2.73
N ARG A 25 -12.85 -8.38 -2.61
CA ARG A 25 -13.24 -9.37 -3.62
C ARG A 25 -14.73 -9.70 -3.53
N PRO A 26 -15.39 -10.04 -4.62
CA PRO A 26 -14.94 -10.00 -6.02
C PRO A 26 -15.14 -8.64 -6.70
N ALA A 27 -15.56 -7.60 -5.96
CA ALA A 27 -15.95 -6.31 -6.52
C ALA A 27 -14.78 -5.56 -7.17
N PHE A 28 -13.55 -5.71 -6.62
CA PHE A 28 -12.39 -4.94 -7.06
C PHE A 28 -11.20 -5.84 -7.35
N LYS A 29 -10.32 -5.38 -8.25
CA LYS A 29 -9.03 -6.00 -8.48
C LYS A 29 -8.13 -5.76 -7.28
N ILE A 30 -7.44 -6.79 -6.80
CA ILE A 30 -6.63 -6.73 -5.58
C ILE A 30 -5.21 -7.25 -5.75
N VAL A 31 -4.32 -6.80 -4.83
CA VAL A 31 -3.03 -7.40 -4.54
C VAL A 31 -2.99 -7.67 -3.03
N PRO A 32 -2.86 -8.92 -2.60
CA PRO A 32 -2.82 -9.23 -1.17
C PRO A 32 -1.58 -8.66 -0.49
N VAL A 33 -1.74 -8.21 0.74
CA VAL A 33 -0.63 -7.80 1.60
C VAL A 33 0.05 -9.05 2.17
N GLY A 34 1.38 -9.04 2.26
CA GLY A 34 2.14 -10.11 2.89
C GLY A 34 2.22 -9.95 4.43
N ILE A 35 3.25 -10.53 5.02
CA ILE A 35 3.46 -10.52 6.48
C ILE A 35 4.16 -9.23 6.94
N TYR A 36 3.54 -8.09 6.70
CA TYR A 36 4.04 -6.78 7.13
C TYR A 36 2.85 -5.85 7.38
N ASP A 37 3.10 -4.78 8.12
CA ASP A 37 2.08 -3.74 8.36
C ASP A 37 1.94 -2.86 7.11
N PRO A 38 0.79 -2.87 6.41
CA PRO A 38 0.63 -2.10 5.19
C PRO A 38 0.66 -0.58 5.41
N ALA A 39 0.22 -0.09 6.55
CA ALA A 39 0.25 1.34 6.86
C ALA A 39 1.69 1.85 6.97
N ASP A 40 2.55 1.09 7.66
CA ASP A 40 3.97 1.43 7.76
C ASP A 40 4.67 1.27 6.41
N ALA A 41 4.32 0.24 5.67
CA ALA A 41 4.93 -0.05 4.37
C ALA A 41 4.73 1.08 3.36
N VAL A 42 3.53 1.63 3.24
CA VAL A 42 3.28 2.71 2.28
C VAL A 42 4.07 3.97 2.62
N VAL A 43 4.26 4.26 3.90
CA VAL A 43 5.10 5.38 4.34
C VAL A 43 6.56 5.12 3.98
N ASP A 44 7.05 3.91 4.23
CA ASP A 44 8.42 3.52 3.88
C ASP A 44 8.67 3.63 2.37
N TRP A 45 7.75 3.12 1.56
CA TRP A 45 7.89 3.18 0.11
C TRP A 45 7.91 4.62 -0.40
N GLU A 46 7.00 5.44 0.05
CA GLU A 46 6.97 6.85 -0.35
C GLU A 46 8.24 7.58 0.08
N SER A 47 8.72 7.32 1.28
CA SER A 47 9.99 7.85 1.78
C SER A 47 11.17 7.46 0.88
N LEU A 48 11.25 6.18 0.52
CA LEU A 48 12.34 5.67 -0.33
C LEU A 48 12.30 6.23 -1.75
N PHE A 49 11.11 6.41 -2.32
CA PHE A 49 10.97 6.99 -3.65
C PHE A 49 11.20 8.49 -3.68
N ALA A 50 10.62 9.23 -2.75
CA ALA A 50 10.54 10.68 -2.80
C ALA A 50 11.60 11.42 -1.98
N GLY A 51 12.23 10.73 -1.03
CA GLY A 51 13.28 11.30 -0.20
C GLY A 51 12.81 11.97 1.09
N ASP A 52 11.51 12.09 1.33
CA ASP A 52 10.99 12.60 2.60
C ASP A 52 11.23 11.55 3.70
N SER A 53 11.41 11.97 4.95
CA SER A 53 11.53 11.03 6.05
C SER A 53 10.16 10.42 6.39
N PRO A 54 10.11 9.17 6.93
CA PRO A 54 8.85 8.60 7.40
C PRO A 54 8.14 9.50 8.41
N GLN A 55 8.88 10.17 9.28
CA GLN A 55 8.32 11.07 10.29
C GLN A 55 7.62 12.28 9.65
N GLU A 56 8.21 12.84 8.60
CA GLU A 56 7.60 13.95 7.86
C GLU A 56 6.29 13.53 7.19
N LEU A 57 6.26 12.34 6.60
CA LEU A 57 5.05 11.80 5.98
C LEU A 57 3.95 11.55 7.01
N MET A 58 4.30 11.00 8.17
CA MET A 58 3.34 10.78 9.25
C MET A 58 2.79 12.09 9.80
N ARG A 59 3.61 13.13 9.92
CA ARG A 59 3.16 14.47 10.33
C ARG A 59 2.21 15.09 9.32
N ALA A 60 2.37 14.74 8.03
CA ALA A 60 1.48 15.20 6.97
C ALA A 60 0.14 14.43 6.94
N GLY A 61 -0.03 13.44 7.83
CA GLY A 61 -1.26 12.66 7.92
C GLY A 61 -1.27 11.37 7.11
N GLU A 62 -0.11 10.92 6.65
CA GLU A 62 -0.04 9.67 5.87
C GLU A 62 0.15 8.44 6.78
N PRO A 63 -0.47 7.31 6.48
CA PRO A 63 -1.52 7.14 5.47
C PRO A 63 -2.86 7.72 5.93
N GLN A 64 -3.63 8.23 4.98
CA GLN A 64 -4.94 8.82 5.29
C GLN A 64 -6.01 7.73 5.43
N VAL A 65 -6.47 7.53 6.66
CA VAL A 65 -7.52 6.54 6.96
C VAL A 65 -8.88 7.13 6.64
N LEU A 66 -9.68 6.39 5.87
CA LEU A 66 -11.01 6.83 5.40
C LEU A 66 -12.14 6.44 6.34
N THR A 67 -11.92 5.45 7.20
CA THR A 67 -12.94 4.88 8.07
C THR A 67 -12.56 5.07 9.53
N GLU A 68 -13.55 4.93 10.43
CA GLU A 68 -13.27 4.91 11.85
C GLU A 68 -12.55 3.61 12.21
N ILE A 69 -11.55 3.70 13.07
CA ILE A 69 -10.89 2.53 13.63
C ILE A 69 -11.72 2.05 14.81
N THR A 70 -12.34 0.89 14.65
CA THR A 70 -13.20 0.29 15.66
C THR A 70 -12.46 -0.82 16.41
N ASN A 71 -13.09 -1.38 17.45
CA ASN A 71 -12.49 -2.41 18.29
C ASN A 71 -12.13 -3.70 17.54
N ASP A 72 -12.69 -3.92 16.37
CA ASP A 72 -12.36 -5.07 15.52
C ASP A 72 -11.06 -4.91 14.73
N GLY A 73 -10.44 -3.71 14.78
CA GLY A 73 -9.19 -3.42 14.07
C GLY A 73 -9.33 -3.23 12.56
N CYS A 74 -10.55 -3.27 12.03
CA CYS A 74 -10.77 -3.10 10.59
C CYS A 74 -10.72 -1.64 10.20
N TYR A 75 -10.01 -1.33 9.10
CA TYR A 75 -9.99 0.02 8.55
C TYR A 75 -9.59 0.00 7.07
N VAL A 76 -9.87 1.11 6.38
CA VAL A 76 -9.49 1.31 4.98
C VAL A 76 -8.73 2.63 4.91
N PHE A 77 -7.60 2.62 4.22
CA PHE A 77 -6.87 3.86 3.94
C PHE A 77 -6.59 4.03 2.47
N VAL A 78 -6.40 5.27 2.04
CA VAL A 78 -6.07 5.62 0.66
C VAL A 78 -4.56 5.76 0.51
N ILE A 79 -4.04 5.26 -0.61
CA ILE A 79 -2.64 5.48 -0.99
C ILE A 79 -2.52 6.92 -1.49
N SER A 80 -1.47 7.64 -1.07
CA SER A 80 -1.29 9.02 -1.51
C SER A 80 -1.21 9.11 -3.04
N GLU A 81 -1.66 10.23 -3.58
CA GLU A 81 -1.58 10.48 -5.03
C GLU A 81 -0.14 10.39 -5.52
N ARG A 82 0.80 10.91 -4.73
CA ARG A 82 2.23 10.87 -5.07
C ARG A 82 2.74 9.44 -5.12
N LEU A 83 2.44 8.61 -4.13
CA LEU A 83 2.90 7.22 -4.13
C LEU A 83 2.26 6.43 -5.28
N GLN A 84 0.98 6.62 -5.53
CA GLN A 84 0.31 5.98 -6.66
C GLN A 84 0.99 6.34 -7.99
N ALA A 85 1.29 7.62 -8.19
CA ALA A 85 1.97 8.11 -9.38
C ALA A 85 3.38 7.52 -9.51
N LEU A 86 4.13 7.48 -8.42
CA LEU A 86 5.48 6.89 -8.41
C LEU A 86 5.45 5.41 -8.76
N LEU A 87 4.54 4.64 -8.15
CA LEU A 87 4.38 3.22 -8.48
C LEU A 87 4.00 3.01 -9.94
N ALA A 88 3.15 3.88 -10.49
CA ALA A 88 2.67 3.76 -11.86
C ALA A 88 3.71 4.13 -12.92
N THR A 89 4.62 5.07 -12.61
CA THR A 89 5.49 5.69 -13.61
C THR A 89 6.97 5.40 -13.45
N GLU A 90 7.41 4.88 -12.30
CA GLU A 90 8.81 4.62 -12.06
C GLU A 90 9.35 3.48 -12.91
N ASP A 91 10.63 3.59 -13.26
CA ASP A 91 11.38 2.58 -13.97
C ASP A 91 11.43 1.28 -13.16
N PRO A 92 11.30 0.09 -13.81
CA PRO A 92 11.41 -1.19 -13.10
C PRO A 92 12.67 -1.36 -12.26
N LEU A 93 13.80 -0.78 -12.69
CA LEU A 93 15.05 -0.82 -11.91
C LEU A 93 14.92 0.00 -10.62
N ARG A 94 14.20 1.10 -10.67
CA ARG A 94 13.94 1.93 -9.48
C ARG A 94 13.00 1.21 -8.51
N LEU A 95 11.97 0.55 -9.02
CA LEU A 95 11.07 -0.28 -8.21
C LEU A 95 11.84 -1.38 -7.51
N GLU A 96 12.73 -2.05 -8.22
CA GLU A 96 13.58 -3.10 -7.66
C GLU A 96 14.50 -2.56 -6.57
N ASP A 97 15.14 -1.42 -6.79
CA ASP A 97 16.01 -0.77 -5.81
C ASP A 97 15.25 -0.42 -4.52
N VAL A 98 14.09 0.19 -4.64
CA VAL A 98 13.24 0.53 -3.49
C VAL A 98 12.79 -0.74 -2.76
N ALA A 99 12.39 -1.76 -3.49
CA ALA A 99 11.96 -3.03 -2.91
C ALA A 99 13.06 -3.68 -2.06
N ARG A 100 14.30 -3.69 -2.56
CA ARG A 100 15.44 -4.25 -1.83
C ARG A 100 15.78 -3.45 -0.58
N LYS A 101 15.78 -2.11 -0.68
CA LYS A 101 15.99 -1.24 0.48
C LYS A 101 14.92 -1.43 1.53
N TRP A 102 13.67 -1.53 1.11
CA TRP A 102 12.56 -1.78 2.01
C TRP A 102 12.66 -3.14 2.69
N SER A 103 13.03 -4.18 1.96
CA SER A 103 13.28 -5.50 2.53
C SER A 103 14.29 -5.44 3.67
N HIS A 104 15.40 -4.73 3.48
CA HIS A 104 16.43 -4.57 4.49
C HIS A 104 15.94 -3.78 5.71
N LEU A 105 15.11 -2.76 5.50
CA LEU A 105 14.49 -2.01 6.60
C LEU A 105 13.58 -2.92 7.44
N ARG A 106 12.81 -3.79 6.79
CA ARG A 106 11.94 -4.73 7.52
C ARG A 106 12.74 -5.74 8.33
N TRP A 107 13.84 -6.21 7.82
CA TRP A 107 14.75 -7.10 8.58
C TRP A 107 15.29 -6.42 9.83
N ALA A 108 15.67 -5.15 9.73
CA ALA A 108 16.16 -4.38 10.87
C ALA A 108 15.10 -4.26 11.97
N ASP A 109 13.83 -4.24 11.61
CA ASP A 109 12.69 -4.18 12.55
C ASP A 109 12.16 -5.57 12.95
N GLY A 110 12.86 -6.64 12.55
CA GLY A 110 12.49 -8.01 12.92
C GLY A 110 11.43 -8.65 12.05
N GLU A 111 11.04 -8.01 10.94
CA GLU A 111 10.10 -8.58 9.98
C GLU A 111 10.87 -9.20 8.80
N PHE A 112 10.53 -10.44 8.43
CA PHE A 112 11.20 -11.13 7.34
C PHE A 112 10.42 -10.99 6.04
N VAL A 113 10.85 -10.04 5.21
CA VAL A 113 10.40 -9.92 3.83
C VAL A 113 11.63 -10.19 2.95
N GLU A 114 11.61 -11.29 2.19
CA GLU A 114 12.72 -11.61 1.30
C GLU A 114 12.82 -10.59 0.17
N GLU A 115 14.05 -10.30 -0.29
CA GLU A 115 14.25 -9.34 -1.38
C GLU A 115 13.46 -9.70 -2.64
N GLY A 116 13.47 -10.98 -3.04
CA GLY A 116 12.74 -11.45 -4.21
C GLY A 116 11.24 -11.27 -4.08
N GLU A 117 10.71 -11.54 -2.90
CA GLU A 117 9.28 -11.32 -2.60
C GLU A 117 8.93 -9.83 -2.62
N ALA A 118 9.80 -9.00 -2.03
CA ALA A 118 9.61 -7.55 -2.04
C ALA A 118 9.60 -7.00 -3.47
N VAL A 119 10.53 -7.44 -4.31
CA VAL A 119 10.61 -7.02 -5.72
C VAL A 119 9.34 -7.42 -6.48
N SER A 120 8.92 -8.68 -6.34
CA SER A 120 7.68 -9.17 -6.98
C SER A 120 6.45 -8.41 -6.49
N HIS A 121 6.39 -8.15 -5.20
CA HIS A 121 5.26 -7.46 -4.58
C HIS A 121 5.13 -6.01 -5.07
N LEU A 122 6.23 -5.27 -5.12
CA LEU A 122 6.21 -3.90 -5.65
C LEU A 122 5.91 -3.87 -7.16
N ALA A 123 6.36 -4.87 -7.90
CA ALA A 123 6.01 -5.01 -9.32
C ALA A 123 4.50 -5.21 -9.51
N GLU A 124 3.87 -6.03 -8.68
CA GLU A 124 2.43 -6.24 -8.69
C GLU A 124 1.67 -4.97 -8.32
N LEU A 125 2.14 -4.27 -7.30
CA LEU A 125 1.55 -2.99 -6.88
C LEU A 125 1.71 -1.92 -7.97
N ALA A 126 2.85 -1.89 -8.64
CA ALA A 126 3.07 -0.97 -9.76
C ALA A 126 2.09 -1.24 -10.90
N SER A 127 1.84 -2.52 -11.21
CA SER A 127 0.84 -2.91 -12.21
C SER A 127 -0.56 -2.47 -11.79
N LEU A 128 -0.90 -2.66 -10.53
CA LEU A 128 -2.19 -2.22 -9.98
C LEU A 128 -2.32 -0.70 -10.04
N ALA A 129 -1.26 0.03 -9.71
CA ALA A 129 -1.24 1.49 -9.77
C ALA A 129 -1.43 2.01 -11.20
N ARG A 130 -0.79 1.37 -12.18
CA ARG A 130 -0.98 1.72 -13.59
C ARG A 130 -2.41 1.51 -14.05
N THR A 131 -3.02 0.41 -13.64
CA THR A 131 -4.43 0.12 -13.94
C THR A 131 -5.35 1.17 -13.32
N ALA A 132 -5.13 1.49 -12.03
CA ALA A 132 -5.92 2.51 -11.35
C ALA A 132 -5.81 3.87 -12.06
N THR A 133 -4.60 4.29 -12.37
CA THR A 133 -4.35 5.58 -13.05
C THR A 133 -5.02 5.63 -14.41
N ALA A 134 -4.93 4.54 -15.19
CA ALA A 134 -5.58 4.46 -16.51
C ALA A 134 -7.10 4.55 -16.42
N GLN A 135 -7.68 4.12 -15.32
CA GLN A 135 -9.14 4.16 -15.09
C GLN A 135 -9.60 5.45 -14.42
N GLY A 136 -8.69 6.35 -14.08
CA GLY A 136 -9.02 7.53 -13.29
C GLY A 136 -9.44 7.19 -11.86
N ALA A 137 -8.98 6.06 -11.34
CA ALA A 137 -9.31 5.53 -10.02
C ALA A 137 -8.13 5.70 -9.05
N ARG A 138 -8.29 5.25 -7.81
CA ARG A 138 -7.29 5.35 -6.76
C ARG A 138 -6.97 3.98 -6.19
N LEU A 139 -5.78 3.86 -5.60
CA LEU A 139 -5.39 2.70 -4.81
C LEU A 139 -5.77 2.88 -3.35
N TYR A 140 -6.22 1.81 -2.76
CA TYR A 140 -6.62 1.75 -1.35
C TYR A 140 -6.06 0.48 -0.72
N CYS A 141 -6.07 0.43 0.60
CA CYS A 141 -5.76 -0.77 1.36
C CYS A 141 -6.86 -1.03 2.38
N SER A 142 -7.38 -2.25 2.40
CA SER A 142 -8.34 -2.72 3.39
C SER A 142 -7.63 -3.64 4.36
N VAL A 143 -7.71 -3.31 5.65
CA VAL A 143 -7.18 -4.14 6.74
C VAL A 143 -8.36 -4.71 7.52
N ARG A 144 -8.32 -6.05 7.75
CA ARG A 144 -9.40 -6.78 8.44
C ARG A 144 -8.85 -7.60 9.58
#